data_ff441a320e9d10c559529fa42fb8f348
#
_entry.id   ff441a320e9d10c559529fa42fb8f348
#
_cell.length_a   1.000
_cell.length_b   1.000
_cell.length_c   1.000
_cell.angle_alpha   90.00
_cell.angle_beta   90.00
_cell.angle_gamma   90.00
#
_symmetry.space_group_name_H-M   'P 1'
#
loop_
_entity.id
_entity.type
_entity.pdbx_description
1 polymer ?
#
loop_
_entity_poly.entity_id
_entity_poly.type
_entity_poly.pdbx_seq_one_letter_code
_entity_poly.pdbx_strand_id
1 'polypeptide(L)'
;MKDTENRPPSRKRRKWGSVIVRRDADGNPASFQARYVNPLDPPKKVGRNFGLEYETEAYKWLDEEHYLVALHNKGIRQWVHPSQRGADTMSIFREYSKDYFDRYRKPDGSKLSGRSNRCNEIVLRRLNETFGDTPLDRITRQMVDEWYVNARDELTAWTFEQAARTLKRVMLAAATEQADGTPPLIPASPCRYRVIKQQSKRRVCFVKLL
;
A
#
# COMPACT_ATOMS: atom_id res chain seq x y z
N MET A 1 -5.28 -59.60 1.71
CA MET A 1 -4.39 -58.53 1.26
C MET A 1 -5.15 -57.25 1.38
N LYS A 2 -4.76 -56.34 2.30
CA LYS A 2 -5.47 -55.07 2.54
C LYS A 2 -4.80 -54.03 1.70
N ASP A 3 -5.57 -53.38 0.85
CA ASP A 3 -5.15 -52.26 0.01
C ASP A 3 -4.71 -51.06 0.86
N THR A 4 -3.40 -50.87 0.94
CA THR A 4 -2.77 -49.75 1.63
C THR A 4 -2.19 -48.75 0.62
N GLU A 5 -2.92 -48.42 -0.45
CA GLU A 5 -2.46 -47.47 -1.45
C GLU A 5 -3.53 -46.44 -1.73
N ASN A 6 -3.38 -45.30 -1.18
CA ASN A 6 -3.63 -43.94 -1.69
C ASN A 6 -3.84 -42.92 -0.54
N ARG A 7 -2.83 -42.79 0.31
CA ARG A 7 -2.83 -41.67 1.24
C ARG A 7 -2.09 -40.51 0.55
N PRO A 8 -2.76 -39.42 0.21
CA PRO A 8 -2.08 -38.29 -0.36
C PRO A 8 -0.97 -37.81 0.57
N PRO A 9 0.17 -37.32 0.02
CA PRO A 9 1.30 -36.89 0.82
C PRO A 9 0.87 -35.86 1.86
N SER A 10 1.25 -36.08 3.12
CA SER A 10 0.91 -35.19 4.23
C SER A 10 1.49 -33.80 3.93
N ARG A 11 0.62 -32.83 3.63
CA ARG A 11 1.04 -31.42 3.44
C ARG A 11 1.81 -30.99 4.69
N LYS A 12 3.03 -30.48 4.51
CA LYS A 12 3.85 -29.95 5.62
C LYS A 12 3.03 -28.93 6.41
N ARG A 13 2.85 -29.17 7.71
CA ARG A 13 2.13 -28.24 8.60
C ARG A 13 2.82 -26.88 8.55
N ARG A 14 2.07 -25.85 8.20
CA ARG A 14 2.56 -24.46 8.28
C ARG A 14 2.86 -24.12 9.75
N LYS A 15 3.92 -23.36 9.97
CA LYS A 15 4.29 -22.88 11.31
C LYS A 15 3.31 -21.84 11.86
N TRP A 16 2.58 -21.15 11.00
CA TRP A 16 1.65 -20.09 11.34
C TRP A 16 0.35 -20.17 10.51
N GLY A 17 -0.79 -20.08 11.17
CA GLY A 17 -2.09 -20.23 10.56
C GLY A 17 -2.37 -21.60 9.95
N SER A 18 -3.58 -21.82 9.48
CA SER A 18 -3.98 -23.07 8.82
C SER A 18 -5.08 -22.82 7.80
N VAL A 19 -5.04 -23.54 6.69
CA VAL A 19 -6.16 -23.66 5.74
C VAL A 19 -6.73 -25.06 5.93
N ILE A 20 -8.03 -25.14 6.20
CA ILE A 20 -8.77 -26.41 6.37
C ILE A 20 -9.89 -26.48 5.33
N VAL A 21 -10.15 -27.68 4.85
CA VAL A 21 -11.31 -27.98 4.00
C VAL A 21 -12.55 -28.09 4.87
N ARG A 22 -13.54 -27.27 4.64
CA ARG A 22 -14.89 -27.41 5.18
C ARG A 22 -15.66 -28.38 4.28
N ARG A 23 -16.38 -29.29 4.89
CA ARG A 23 -17.23 -30.25 4.18
C ARG A 23 -18.70 -29.95 4.43
N ASP A 24 -19.53 -30.25 3.45
CA ASP A 24 -21.00 -30.22 3.58
C ASP A 24 -21.54 -31.36 4.45
N ALA A 25 -22.89 -31.46 4.55
CA ALA A 25 -23.55 -32.49 5.32
C ALA A 25 -23.32 -33.89 4.74
N ASP A 26 -23.05 -33.99 3.43
CA ASP A 26 -22.80 -35.22 2.71
C ASP A 26 -21.33 -35.66 2.71
N GLY A 27 -20.46 -34.84 3.37
CA GLY A 27 -19.05 -35.13 3.49
C GLY A 27 -18.18 -34.62 2.31
N ASN A 28 -18.78 -33.96 1.31
CA ASN A 28 -18.05 -33.43 0.18
C ASN A 28 -17.35 -32.11 0.53
N PRO A 29 -16.20 -31.79 -0.08
CA PRO A 29 -15.57 -30.49 0.08
C PRO A 29 -16.52 -29.38 -0.34
N ALA A 30 -16.73 -28.38 0.52
CA ALA A 30 -17.64 -27.25 0.28
C ALA A 30 -16.90 -25.91 0.19
N SER A 31 -15.86 -25.72 1.00
CA SER A 31 -15.07 -24.48 0.99
C SER A 31 -13.72 -24.67 1.71
N PHE A 32 -12.81 -23.73 1.51
CA PHE A 32 -11.61 -23.60 2.32
C PHE A 32 -11.84 -22.58 3.43
N GLN A 33 -11.40 -22.87 4.65
CA GLN A 33 -11.33 -21.91 5.74
C GLN A 33 -9.87 -21.66 6.11
N ALA A 34 -9.40 -20.43 5.84
CA ALA A 34 -8.14 -19.93 6.34
C ALA A 34 -8.34 -19.35 7.74
N ARG A 35 -7.47 -19.69 8.71
CA ARG A 35 -7.60 -19.23 10.10
C ARG A 35 -6.26 -19.12 10.81
N TYR A 36 -6.18 -18.18 11.76
CA TYR A 36 -5.03 -17.97 12.65
C TYR A 36 -5.50 -17.50 14.03
N VAL A 37 -4.58 -17.45 15.01
CA VAL A 37 -4.88 -16.97 16.35
C VAL A 37 -4.96 -15.44 16.36
N ASN A 38 -6.01 -14.90 16.98
CA ASN A 38 -6.19 -13.45 17.16
C ASN A 38 -5.05 -12.89 18.03
N PRO A 39 -4.25 -11.93 17.54
CA PRO A 39 -3.14 -11.38 18.31
C PRO A 39 -3.59 -10.54 19.52
N LEU A 40 -4.82 -10.01 19.51
CA LEU A 40 -5.36 -9.19 20.61
C LEU A 40 -6.15 -10.01 21.64
N ASP A 41 -6.58 -11.23 21.32
CA ASP A 41 -7.43 -12.04 22.18
C ASP A 41 -7.14 -13.54 21.99
N PRO A 42 -5.95 -14.03 22.36
CA PRO A 42 -5.67 -15.47 22.36
C PRO A 42 -6.50 -16.20 23.44
N PRO A 43 -7.01 -17.43 23.19
CA PRO A 43 -6.75 -18.31 22.04
C PRO A 43 -7.78 -18.20 20.90
N LYS A 44 -8.64 -17.18 20.89
CA LYS A 44 -9.64 -17.02 19.83
C LYS A 44 -9.00 -17.00 18.45
N LYS A 45 -9.72 -17.54 17.47
CA LYS A 45 -9.24 -17.62 16.08
C LYS A 45 -10.00 -16.66 15.20
N VAL A 46 -9.28 -16.04 14.30
CA VAL A 46 -9.81 -15.25 13.19
C VAL A 46 -9.75 -16.11 11.94
N GLY A 47 -10.80 -16.08 11.13
CA GLY A 47 -10.85 -16.88 9.91
C GLY A 47 -11.70 -16.26 8.83
N ARG A 48 -11.41 -16.68 7.58
CA ARG A 48 -12.15 -16.30 6.37
C ARG A 48 -12.41 -17.54 5.53
N ASN A 49 -13.60 -17.64 4.95
CA ASN A 49 -13.98 -18.71 4.05
C ASN A 49 -13.73 -18.30 2.59
N PHE A 50 -13.35 -19.28 1.77
CA PHE A 50 -13.07 -19.15 0.34
C PHE A 50 -13.76 -20.30 -0.40
N GLY A 51 -14.25 -20.07 -1.62
CA GLY A 51 -14.74 -21.12 -2.49
C GLY A 51 -13.65 -22.14 -2.83
N LEU A 52 -14.06 -23.31 -3.34
CA LEU A 52 -13.14 -24.41 -3.66
C LEU A 52 -12.11 -24.03 -4.73
N GLU A 53 -12.47 -23.13 -5.65
CA GLU A 53 -11.60 -22.60 -6.69
C GLU A 53 -10.54 -21.61 -6.18
N TYR A 54 -10.71 -21.10 -4.95
CA TYR A 54 -9.87 -20.03 -4.36
C TYR A 54 -8.91 -20.56 -3.28
N GLU A 55 -8.36 -21.77 -3.43
CA GLU A 55 -7.38 -22.32 -2.47
C GLU A 55 -6.14 -21.45 -2.37
N THR A 56 -5.63 -20.97 -3.51
CA THR A 56 -4.44 -20.11 -3.56
C THR A 56 -4.67 -18.77 -2.86
N GLU A 57 -5.84 -18.18 -3.02
CA GLU A 57 -6.25 -16.94 -2.37
C GLU A 57 -6.36 -17.12 -0.85
N ALA A 58 -6.81 -18.27 -0.37
CA ALA A 58 -6.83 -18.58 1.06
C ALA A 58 -5.42 -18.59 1.67
N TYR A 59 -4.42 -19.11 0.95
CA TYR A 59 -3.03 -19.06 1.39
C TYR A 59 -2.44 -17.66 1.30
N LYS A 60 -2.71 -16.91 0.23
CA LYS A 60 -2.27 -15.50 0.09
C LYS A 60 -2.82 -14.64 1.23
N TRP A 61 -4.10 -14.78 1.53
CA TRP A 61 -4.72 -14.06 2.64
C TRP A 61 -4.04 -14.38 3.98
N LEU A 62 -3.68 -15.65 4.25
CA LEU A 62 -2.94 -16.00 5.46
C LEU A 62 -1.54 -15.36 5.51
N ASP A 63 -0.85 -15.28 4.38
CA ASP A 63 0.48 -14.66 4.32
C ASP A 63 0.40 -13.14 4.57
N GLU A 64 -0.63 -12.48 4.05
CA GLU A 64 -0.93 -11.07 4.30
C GLU A 64 -1.25 -10.83 5.79
N GLU A 65 -2.12 -11.65 6.38
CA GLU A 65 -2.44 -11.57 7.81
C GLU A 65 -1.22 -11.82 8.70
N HIS A 66 -0.37 -12.80 8.33
CA HIS A 66 0.88 -13.07 9.04
C HIS A 66 1.79 -11.83 9.05
N TYR A 67 1.91 -11.17 7.91
CA TYR A 67 2.67 -9.92 7.80
C TYR A 67 2.10 -8.81 8.70
N LEU A 68 0.78 -8.60 8.71
CA LEU A 68 0.11 -7.60 9.55
C LEU A 68 0.27 -7.90 11.05
N VAL A 69 0.15 -9.16 11.45
CA VAL A 69 0.40 -9.59 12.84
C VAL A 69 1.87 -9.41 13.21
N ALA A 70 2.81 -9.68 12.30
CA ALA A 70 4.23 -9.45 12.54
C ALA A 70 4.56 -7.95 12.72
N LEU A 71 3.90 -7.05 11.97
CA LEU A 71 4.03 -5.60 12.16
C LEU A 71 3.48 -5.15 13.53
N HIS A 72 2.35 -5.72 13.95
CA HIS A 72 1.77 -5.45 15.27
C HIS A 72 2.70 -5.88 16.40
N ASN A 73 3.24 -7.10 16.32
CA ASN A 73 4.16 -7.64 17.33
C ASN A 73 5.47 -6.85 17.44
N LYS A 74 5.86 -6.15 16.35
CA LYS A 74 7.01 -5.24 16.33
C LYS A 74 6.67 -3.83 16.77
N GLY A 75 5.42 -3.53 17.13
CA GLY A 75 4.97 -2.19 17.49
C GLY A 75 4.95 -1.18 16.33
N ILE A 76 5.07 -1.65 15.08
CA ILE A 76 5.12 -0.78 13.88
C ILE A 76 3.71 -0.35 13.47
N ARG A 77 2.73 -1.26 13.58
CA ARG A 77 1.34 -0.99 13.19
C ARG A 77 0.40 -1.79 14.08
N GLN A 78 -0.64 -1.14 14.62
CA GLN A 78 -1.67 -1.85 15.35
C GLN A 78 -2.44 -2.78 14.40
N TRP A 79 -2.58 -4.05 14.79
CA TRP A 79 -3.41 -5.00 14.08
C TRP A 79 -4.89 -4.68 14.34
N VAL A 80 -5.70 -4.70 13.30
CA VAL A 80 -7.15 -4.50 13.35
C VAL A 80 -7.82 -5.79 12.85
N HIS A 81 -8.92 -6.18 13.48
CA HIS A 81 -9.66 -7.39 13.08
C HIS A 81 -10.16 -7.28 11.63
N PRO A 82 -10.04 -8.31 10.76
CA PRO A 82 -10.44 -8.24 9.36
C PRO A 82 -11.85 -7.73 9.10
N SER A 83 -12.81 -8.01 9.99
CA SER A 83 -14.19 -7.51 9.87
C SER A 83 -14.34 -6.02 10.20
N GLN A 84 -13.38 -5.44 10.90
CA GLN A 84 -13.34 -4.01 11.26
C GLN A 84 -12.48 -3.21 10.30
N ARG A 85 -11.61 -3.88 9.57
CA ARG A 85 -10.99 -3.30 8.39
C ARG A 85 -12.11 -3.18 7.39
N GLY A 86 -12.82 -2.11 7.25
CA GLY A 86 -13.76 -1.93 6.13
C GLY A 86 -13.24 -2.64 4.87
N ALA A 87 -13.84 -2.62 3.73
CA ALA A 87 -13.27 -3.18 2.51
C ALA A 87 -11.94 -2.46 2.13
N ASP A 88 -11.07 -2.33 3.11
CA ASP A 88 -9.72 -1.81 3.05
C ASP A 88 -8.81 -2.81 2.35
N THR A 89 -8.98 -2.86 1.05
CA THR A 89 -7.79 -2.75 0.21
C THR A 89 -6.93 -1.66 0.82
N MET A 90 -5.71 -2.00 1.27
CA MET A 90 -4.67 -1.01 1.61
C MET A 90 -4.79 0.11 0.60
N SER A 91 -5.04 1.34 1.06
CA SER A 91 -5.32 2.47 0.18
C SER A 91 -4.32 2.47 -0.97
N ILE A 92 -4.81 2.36 -2.19
CA ILE A 92 -3.97 2.50 -3.37
C ILE A 92 -3.46 3.93 -3.44
N PHE A 93 -2.31 4.13 -4.06
CA PHE A 93 -1.66 5.44 -4.14
C PHE A 93 -2.60 6.53 -4.68
N ARG A 94 -3.41 6.21 -5.69
CA ARG A 94 -4.37 7.13 -6.31
C ARG A 94 -5.37 7.70 -5.31
N GLU A 95 -5.99 6.84 -4.52
CA GLU A 95 -7.01 7.23 -3.54
C GLU A 95 -6.38 7.98 -2.38
N TYR A 96 -5.30 7.46 -1.82
CA TYR A 96 -4.62 8.10 -0.71
C TYR A 96 -4.05 9.47 -1.08
N SER A 97 -3.41 9.60 -2.25
CA SER A 97 -2.82 10.87 -2.66
C SER A 97 -3.87 11.94 -2.92
N LYS A 98 -5.03 11.56 -3.49
CA LYS A 98 -6.17 12.47 -3.66
C LYS A 98 -6.69 12.95 -2.30
N ASP A 99 -6.98 12.03 -1.39
CA ASP A 99 -7.48 12.33 -0.05
C ASP A 99 -6.47 13.17 0.77
N TYR A 100 -5.18 12.89 0.64
CA TYR A 100 -4.12 13.70 1.23
C TYR A 100 -4.22 15.16 0.78
N PHE A 101 -4.37 15.45 -0.52
CA PHE A 101 -4.46 16.82 -1.01
C PHE A 101 -5.81 17.49 -0.69
N ASP A 102 -6.90 16.76 -0.63
CA ASP A 102 -8.21 17.27 -0.22
C ASP A 102 -8.20 17.76 1.24
N ARG A 103 -7.47 17.04 2.10
CA ARG A 103 -7.27 17.40 3.52
C ARG A 103 -6.16 18.39 3.76
N TYR A 104 -5.21 18.54 2.84
CA TYR A 104 -4.04 19.39 3.02
C TYR A 104 -4.40 20.84 3.28
N ARG A 105 -3.75 21.43 4.30
CA ARG A 105 -3.83 22.85 4.62
C ARG A 105 -2.43 23.43 4.67
N LYS A 106 -2.31 24.71 4.30
CA LYS A 106 -1.05 25.44 4.47
C LYS A 106 -0.80 25.70 5.95
N PRO A 107 0.43 26.11 6.33
CA PRO A 107 0.74 26.47 7.72
C PRO A 107 -0.19 27.56 8.31
N ASP A 108 -0.76 28.43 7.46
CA ASP A 108 -1.73 29.46 7.83
C ASP A 108 -3.17 28.92 7.95
N GLY A 109 -3.39 27.62 7.81
CA GLY A 109 -4.70 26.95 7.84
C GLY A 109 -5.51 27.08 6.54
N SER A 110 -5.07 27.86 5.57
CA SER A 110 -5.79 28.06 4.31
C SER A 110 -5.67 26.86 3.36
N LYS A 111 -6.67 26.70 2.48
CA LYS A 111 -6.62 25.73 1.39
C LYS A 111 -5.61 26.16 0.32
N LEU A 112 -5.17 25.21 -0.48
CA LEU A 112 -4.38 25.51 -1.68
C LEU A 112 -5.17 26.39 -2.65
N SER A 113 -4.46 27.28 -3.36
CA SER A 113 -5.07 28.08 -4.43
C SER A 113 -5.52 27.18 -5.60
N GLY A 114 -6.50 27.63 -6.38
CA GLY A 114 -6.95 26.90 -7.57
C GLY A 114 -5.82 26.59 -8.55
N ARG A 115 -4.85 27.50 -8.70
CA ARG A 115 -3.65 27.27 -9.52
C ARG A 115 -2.77 26.14 -8.95
N SER A 116 -2.56 26.11 -7.63
CA SER A 116 -1.78 25.04 -6.96
C SER A 116 -2.47 23.70 -7.08
N ASN A 117 -3.80 23.64 -6.93
CA ASN A 117 -4.57 22.42 -7.11
C ASN A 117 -4.44 21.88 -8.52
N ARG A 118 -4.59 22.73 -9.53
CA ARG A 118 -4.42 22.32 -10.94
C ARG A 118 -3.01 21.79 -11.23
N CYS A 119 -1.97 22.41 -10.66
CA CYS A 119 -0.60 21.88 -10.75
C CYS A 119 -0.47 20.50 -10.09
N ASN A 120 -1.06 20.31 -8.91
CA ASN A 120 -1.06 19.02 -8.22
C ASN A 120 -1.80 17.95 -9.03
N GLU A 121 -2.94 18.25 -9.62
CA GLU A 121 -3.70 17.32 -10.49
C GLU A 121 -2.86 16.83 -11.68
N ILE A 122 -2.13 17.72 -12.34
CA ILE A 122 -1.23 17.36 -13.46
C ILE A 122 -0.14 16.42 -12.96
N VAL A 123 0.47 16.73 -11.83
CA VAL A 123 1.53 15.93 -11.23
C VAL A 123 1.02 14.57 -10.77
N LEU A 124 -0.13 14.54 -10.07
CA LEU A 124 -0.74 13.29 -9.62
C LEU A 124 -1.13 12.38 -10.77
N ARG A 125 -1.61 12.93 -11.88
CA ARG A 125 -1.89 12.14 -13.09
C ARG A 125 -0.64 11.39 -13.55
N ARG A 126 0.52 12.06 -13.61
CA ARG A 126 1.80 11.43 -13.99
C ARG A 126 2.27 10.37 -13.00
N LEU A 127 2.12 10.62 -11.70
CA LEU A 127 2.45 9.64 -10.67
C LEU A 127 1.50 8.43 -10.71
N ASN A 128 0.23 8.65 -11.01
CA ASN A 128 -0.78 7.60 -11.10
C ASN A 128 -0.58 6.66 -12.31
N GLU A 129 0.13 7.09 -13.35
CA GLU A 129 0.51 6.22 -14.47
C GLU A 129 1.41 5.07 -14.01
N THR A 130 2.24 5.30 -12.97
CA THR A 130 3.16 4.28 -12.44
C THR A 130 2.66 3.66 -11.13
N PHE A 131 2.19 4.48 -10.19
CA PHE A 131 1.90 4.04 -8.83
C PHE A 131 0.41 3.96 -8.51
N GLY A 132 -0.47 4.49 -9.39
CA GLY A 132 -1.88 4.77 -9.08
C GLY A 132 -2.64 3.59 -8.48
N ASP A 133 -2.51 2.42 -9.06
CA ASP A 133 -3.24 1.22 -8.67
C ASP A 133 -2.42 0.31 -7.71
N THR A 134 -1.25 0.80 -7.28
CA THR A 134 -0.38 0.07 -6.36
C THR A 134 -0.76 0.40 -4.91
N PRO A 135 -1.01 -0.60 -4.05
CA PRO A 135 -1.16 -0.40 -2.61
C PRO A 135 0.07 0.28 -2.02
N LEU A 136 -0.13 1.21 -1.07
CA LEU A 136 0.96 2.02 -0.50
C LEU A 136 2.09 1.19 0.10
N ASP A 137 1.77 0.06 0.75
CA ASP A 137 2.73 -0.85 1.35
C ASP A 137 3.51 -1.71 0.33
N ARG A 138 3.03 -1.75 -0.91
CA ARG A 138 3.69 -2.45 -2.02
C ARG A 138 4.58 -1.54 -2.85
N ILE A 139 4.54 -0.23 -2.64
CA ILE A 139 5.46 0.70 -3.28
C ILE A 139 6.84 0.54 -2.65
N THR A 140 7.70 -0.19 -3.34
CA THR A 140 9.07 -0.47 -2.87
C THR A 140 10.03 0.65 -3.22
N ARG A 141 11.18 0.66 -2.53
CA ARG A 141 12.29 1.58 -2.88
C ARG A 141 12.76 1.36 -4.32
N GLN A 142 12.86 0.11 -4.76
CA GLN A 142 13.29 -0.21 -6.13
C GLN A 142 12.35 0.41 -7.17
N MET A 143 11.03 0.26 -7.01
CA MET A 143 10.05 0.89 -7.91
C MET A 143 10.20 2.41 -7.96
N VAL A 144 10.47 3.04 -6.81
CA VAL A 144 10.68 4.49 -6.73
C VAL A 144 11.98 4.91 -7.42
N ASP A 145 13.06 4.16 -7.23
CA ASP A 145 14.36 4.45 -7.85
C ASP A 145 14.28 4.26 -9.39
N GLU A 146 13.63 3.21 -9.87
CA GLU A 146 13.36 2.97 -11.30
C GLU A 146 12.51 4.08 -11.92
N TRP A 147 11.42 4.45 -11.25
CA TRP A 147 10.59 5.58 -11.68
C TRP A 147 11.40 6.89 -11.72
N TYR A 148 12.24 7.15 -10.73
CA TYR A 148 13.02 8.39 -10.63
C TYR A 148 13.99 8.54 -11.81
N VAL A 149 14.61 7.44 -12.25
CA VAL A 149 15.49 7.42 -13.42
C VAL A 149 14.70 7.67 -14.69
N ASN A 150 13.64 6.91 -14.94
CA ASN A 150 12.84 7.00 -16.15
C ASN A 150 12.12 8.36 -16.28
N ALA A 151 11.49 8.82 -15.21
CA ALA A 151 10.77 10.09 -15.20
C ALA A 151 11.67 11.32 -15.43
N ARG A 152 12.96 11.22 -15.08
CA ARG A 152 13.92 12.29 -15.34
C ARG A 152 14.14 12.52 -16.83
N ASP A 153 14.10 11.46 -17.63
CA ASP A 153 14.34 11.51 -19.07
C ASP A 153 13.04 11.80 -19.85
N GLU A 154 11.89 11.36 -19.34
CA GLU A 154 10.59 11.48 -20.00
C GLU A 154 9.87 12.79 -19.69
N LEU A 155 10.04 13.36 -18.49
CA LEU A 155 9.31 14.53 -18.04
C LEU A 155 10.12 15.81 -18.22
N THR A 156 9.41 16.94 -18.41
CA THR A 156 10.09 18.23 -18.32
C THR A 156 10.70 18.40 -16.92
N ALA A 157 11.82 19.13 -16.86
CA ALA A 157 12.54 19.39 -15.61
C ALA A 157 11.63 19.89 -14.47
N TRP A 158 10.70 20.77 -14.78
CA TRP A 158 9.74 21.28 -13.79
C TRP A 158 8.74 20.21 -13.35
N THR A 159 8.16 19.45 -14.30
CA THR A 159 7.20 18.39 -13.98
C THR A 159 7.85 17.31 -13.14
N PHE A 160 9.05 16.88 -13.52
CA PHE A 160 9.83 15.90 -12.77
C PHE A 160 10.10 16.36 -11.33
N GLU A 161 10.59 17.60 -11.15
CA GLU A 161 10.87 18.15 -9.81
C GLU A 161 9.61 18.17 -8.94
N GLN A 162 8.48 18.62 -9.50
CA GLN A 162 7.20 18.65 -8.77
C GLN A 162 6.69 17.23 -8.46
N ALA A 163 6.80 16.30 -9.41
CA ALA A 163 6.39 14.91 -9.22
C ALA A 163 7.23 14.22 -8.14
N ALA A 164 8.54 14.37 -8.16
CA ALA A 164 9.44 13.83 -7.15
C ALA A 164 9.15 14.40 -5.75
N ARG A 165 8.92 15.71 -5.64
CA ARG A 165 8.53 16.34 -4.35
C ARG A 165 7.19 15.84 -3.86
N THR A 166 6.22 15.70 -4.75
CA THR A 166 4.86 15.25 -4.43
C THR A 166 4.88 13.80 -3.97
N LEU A 167 5.54 12.90 -4.70
CA LEU A 167 5.69 11.50 -4.31
C LEU A 167 6.32 11.38 -2.92
N LYS A 168 7.44 12.08 -2.71
CA LYS A 168 8.12 12.07 -1.40
C LYS A 168 7.22 12.58 -0.26
N ARG A 169 6.46 13.63 -0.50
CA ARG A 169 5.53 14.20 0.48
C ARG A 169 4.40 13.24 0.84
N VAL A 170 3.76 12.65 -0.16
CA VAL A 170 2.65 11.69 0.01
C VAL A 170 3.14 10.44 0.75
N MET A 171 4.27 9.86 0.33
CA MET A 171 4.81 8.66 0.96
C MET A 171 5.36 8.92 2.37
N LEU A 172 5.86 10.13 2.65
CA LEU A 172 6.26 10.52 4.00
C LEU A 172 5.03 10.68 4.91
N ALA A 173 3.95 11.29 4.41
CA ALA A 173 2.70 11.42 5.16
C ALA A 173 2.10 10.04 5.49
N ALA A 174 2.15 9.09 4.54
CA ALA A 174 1.71 7.71 4.79
C ALA A 174 2.57 6.97 5.84
N ALA A 175 3.84 7.36 6.00
CA ALA A 175 4.79 6.80 6.97
C ALA A 175 4.79 7.53 8.32
N THR A 176 3.99 8.58 8.48
CA THR A 176 3.95 9.39 9.70
C THR A 176 2.60 9.19 10.40
N GLU A 177 2.61 9.12 11.72
CA GLU A 177 1.39 9.16 12.52
C GLU A 177 0.62 10.46 12.24
N GLN A 178 -0.69 10.33 12.06
CA GLN A 178 -1.54 11.49 11.78
C GLN A 178 -1.88 12.25 13.07
N ALA A 179 -2.26 13.52 12.93
CA ALA A 179 -2.58 14.39 14.05
C ALA A 179 -3.78 13.90 14.93
N ASP A 180 -4.60 13.01 14.38
CA ASP A 180 -5.72 12.35 15.08
C ASP A 180 -5.32 11.06 15.81
N GLY A 181 -4.02 10.72 15.84
CA GLY A 181 -3.51 9.49 16.45
C GLY A 181 -3.64 8.25 15.56
N THR A 182 -4.07 8.40 14.31
CA THR A 182 -4.09 7.28 13.35
C THR A 182 -2.67 6.80 13.07
N PRO A 183 -2.38 5.49 13.24
CA PRO A 183 -1.04 4.97 13.05
C PRO A 183 -0.58 5.07 11.59
N PRO A 184 0.74 5.09 11.33
CA PRO A 184 1.27 5.12 9.98
C PRO A 184 0.75 3.96 9.13
N LEU A 185 0.41 4.24 7.87
CA LEU A 185 -0.05 3.23 6.92
C LEU A 185 1.10 2.35 6.41
N ILE A 186 2.31 2.90 6.37
CA ILE A 186 3.54 2.19 5.96
C ILE A 186 4.65 2.42 6.99
N PRO A 187 5.56 1.46 7.21
CA PRO A 187 6.57 1.55 8.26
C PRO A 187 7.63 2.63 8.01
N ALA A 188 7.91 2.96 6.75
CA ALA A 188 8.86 4.01 6.36
C ALA A 188 8.61 4.44 4.91
N SER A 189 8.94 5.72 4.61
CA SER A 189 8.87 6.20 3.23
C SER A 189 9.96 5.55 2.36
N PRO A 190 9.61 4.99 1.18
CA PRO A 190 10.57 4.45 0.24
C PRO A 190 11.39 5.52 -0.50
N CYS A 191 10.99 6.80 -0.42
CA CYS A 191 11.59 7.91 -1.16
C CYS A 191 12.83 8.46 -0.44
N ARG A 192 14.01 7.94 -0.75
CA ARG A 192 15.28 8.36 -0.14
C ARG A 192 16.13 9.33 -0.98
N TYR A 193 15.64 9.74 -2.16
CA TYR A 193 16.32 10.68 -3.02
C TYR A 193 16.27 12.12 -2.48
N ARG A 194 17.25 12.95 -2.90
CA ARG A 194 17.21 14.40 -2.71
C ARG A 194 16.65 15.06 -3.96
N VAL A 195 15.60 15.85 -3.81
CA VAL A 195 15.08 16.66 -4.92
C VAL A 195 16.01 17.86 -5.09
N ILE A 196 16.74 17.87 -6.19
CA ILE A 196 17.63 18.99 -6.54
C ILE A 196 16.79 20.08 -7.18
N LYS A 197 16.83 21.31 -6.64
CA LYS A 197 16.23 22.47 -7.30
C LYS A 197 17.00 22.71 -8.59
N GLN A 198 16.33 22.58 -9.72
CA GLN A 198 16.89 23.08 -10.95
C GLN A 198 16.88 24.60 -10.90
N GLN A 199 18.05 25.20 -11.09
CA GLN A 199 18.13 26.66 -11.26
C GLN A 199 17.32 27.01 -12.51
N SER A 200 16.22 27.74 -12.34
CA SER A 200 15.51 28.32 -13.46
C SER A 200 16.49 29.27 -14.15
N LYS A 201 16.88 28.96 -15.38
CA LYS A 201 17.57 29.92 -16.24
C LYS A 201 16.60 31.09 -16.38
N ARG A 202 16.80 32.16 -15.61
CA ARG A 202 16.12 33.44 -15.85
C ARG A 202 16.42 33.79 -17.30
N ARG A 203 15.41 33.78 -18.17
CA ARG A 203 15.51 34.44 -19.48
C ARG A 203 15.66 35.92 -19.18
N VAL A 204 16.89 36.42 -19.30
CA VAL A 204 17.13 37.87 -19.33
C VAL A 204 16.60 38.34 -20.68
N CYS A 205 15.39 38.91 -20.67
CA CYS A 205 14.90 39.63 -21.82
C CYS A 205 15.70 40.93 -21.92
N PHE A 206 16.65 40.97 -22.84
CA PHE A 206 17.26 42.22 -23.24
C PHE A 206 16.19 43.03 -24.02
N VAL A 207 15.61 44.01 -23.36
CA VAL A 207 14.86 45.05 -24.07
C VAL A 207 15.91 45.89 -24.78
N LYS A 208 16.00 45.80 -26.13
CA LYS A 208 16.72 46.77 -26.93
C LYS A 208 15.93 48.08 -26.83
N LEU A 209 16.47 49.03 -26.10
CA LEU A 209 16.07 50.42 -26.22
C LEU A 209 16.60 50.93 -27.57
N LEU A 210 15.70 51.26 -28.48
CA LEU A 210 15.97 52.08 -29.68
C LEU A 210 15.85 53.54 -29.31
#